data_40bec293e718f9d9df8082fd1b78d383
#
_entry.id   40bec293e718f9d9df8082fd1b78d383
#
_cell.length_a   1.000
_cell.length_b   1.000
_cell.length_c   1.000
_cell.angle_alpha   90.00
_cell.angle_beta   90.00
_cell.angle_gamma   90.00
#
_symmetry.space_group_name_H-M   'P 1'
#
loop_
_entity.id
_entity.type
_entity.pdbx_description
1 polymer ?
#
loop_
_entity_poly.entity_id
_entity_poly.type
_entity_poly.pdbx_seq_one_letter_code
_entity_poly.pdbx_strand_id
1 'polypeptide(L)'
;GEPKKQWAAFSLAGQYYDRNGKAEKYPDFSVNKEYLKVKEQWMVQTGAGIYCSPAVEKDKVFVGDDMGRLTAYALKNGKKLWSFESGKRIVGTPAVSEGIVVFGSADRHIYGLNAKDGNLLWTVRAAEPVLGAVTIADGTAYIGASDATFRATDIHTGKVIWTYTGVKGYIETKPLVTEDKVIFGAWDNTLYALNKTDGRELWKWTGGLTRMHFSPAAVWPVAANGKVFITD
;
A
#
# COMPACT_ATOMS: atom_id res chain seq x y z
N GLY A 1 12.24 8.02 -28.72
CA GLY A 1 11.35 9.06 -28.28
C GLY A 1 11.62 9.41 -26.85
N GLU A 2 11.70 10.70 -26.47
CA GLU A 2 11.88 11.09 -25.08
C GLU A 2 10.73 10.54 -24.22
N PRO A 3 11.00 10.03 -23.01
CA PRO A 3 9.95 9.55 -22.14
C PRO A 3 9.02 10.73 -21.81
N LYS A 4 7.73 10.56 -22.02
CA LYS A 4 6.72 11.54 -21.62
C LYS A 4 6.92 11.83 -20.14
N LYS A 5 7.15 13.08 -19.77
CA LYS A 5 7.29 13.54 -18.38
C LYS A 5 6.02 13.13 -17.62
N GLN A 6 6.15 12.20 -16.68
CA GLN A 6 5.07 11.90 -15.73
C GLN A 6 5.16 12.89 -14.59
N TRP A 7 4.17 13.73 -14.45
CA TRP A 7 4.03 14.68 -13.36
C TRP A 7 3.20 14.03 -12.26
N ALA A 8 3.81 13.77 -11.14
CA ALA A 8 3.18 13.18 -9.97
C ALA A 8 3.06 14.19 -8.81
N ALA A 9 2.73 15.45 -9.10
CA ALA A 9 2.58 16.41 -8.03
C ALA A 9 1.26 17.18 -8.16
N PHE A 10 0.43 17.09 -7.14
CA PHE A 10 -0.64 18.07 -6.91
C PHE A 10 0.00 19.35 -6.36
N SER A 11 0.09 20.39 -7.15
CA SER A 11 0.35 21.72 -6.64
C SER A 11 -0.98 22.37 -6.25
N LEU A 12 -1.18 22.65 -4.99
CA LEU A 12 -2.32 23.45 -4.49
C LEU A 12 -2.38 24.86 -5.11
N ALA A 13 -1.27 25.34 -5.67
CA ALA A 13 -1.17 26.65 -6.32
C ALA A 13 -1.35 26.59 -7.84
N GLY A 14 -1.55 25.40 -8.43
CA GLY A 14 -1.73 25.27 -9.88
C GLY A 14 -0.49 25.58 -10.72
N GLN A 15 0.69 25.65 -10.11
CA GLN A 15 1.96 25.84 -10.81
C GLN A 15 2.88 24.64 -10.63
N TYR A 16 3.51 24.21 -11.71
CA TYR A 16 4.53 23.18 -11.71
C TYR A 16 5.89 23.81 -11.96
N TYR A 17 6.89 23.25 -11.31
CA TYR A 17 8.27 23.67 -11.45
C TYR A 17 9.10 22.50 -11.96
N ASP A 18 9.99 22.75 -12.91
CA ASP A 18 11.02 21.79 -13.27
C ASP A 18 12.06 21.69 -12.14
N ARG A 19 13.01 20.74 -12.29
CA ARG A 19 14.08 20.55 -11.30
C ARG A 19 14.97 21.78 -11.07
N ASN A 20 14.90 22.79 -11.94
CA ASN A 20 15.66 24.03 -11.84
C ASN A 20 14.83 25.17 -11.25
N GLY A 21 13.63 24.89 -10.78
CA GLY A 21 12.72 25.86 -10.20
C GLY A 21 12.03 26.76 -11.21
N LYS A 22 12.06 26.43 -12.51
CA LYS A 22 11.37 27.20 -13.55
C LYS A 22 9.90 26.77 -13.60
N ALA A 23 8.99 27.72 -13.50
CA ALA A 23 7.55 27.47 -13.64
C ALA A 23 7.23 26.94 -15.04
N GLU A 24 6.55 25.80 -15.10
CA GLU A 24 6.05 25.22 -16.34
C GLU A 24 4.51 25.31 -16.38
N LYS A 25 3.96 25.43 -17.58
CA LYS A 25 2.50 25.30 -17.77
C LYS A 25 2.05 23.91 -17.39
N TYR A 26 0.81 23.80 -16.91
CA TYR A 26 0.14 22.53 -16.66
C TYR A 26 0.36 21.58 -17.84
N PRO A 27 0.88 20.37 -17.60
CA PRO A 27 0.94 19.39 -18.65
C PRO A 27 -0.46 19.08 -19.17
N ASP A 28 -0.58 18.93 -20.47
CA ASP A 28 -1.84 18.53 -21.09
C ASP A 28 -2.10 17.03 -20.79
N PHE A 29 -2.83 16.76 -19.72
CA PHE A 29 -3.28 15.40 -19.41
C PHE A 29 -4.49 15.06 -20.30
N SER A 30 -4.29 14.30 -21.37
CA SER A 30 -5.38 13.83 -22.23
C SER A 30 -6.46 13.07 -21.44
N VAL A 31 -6.04 12.36 -20.39
CA VAL A 31 -6.95 11.73 -19.42
C VAL A 31 -7.94 12.71 -18.80
N ASN A 32 -7.52 13.93 -18.46
CA ASN A 32 -8.41 14.93 -17.90
C ASN A 32 -9.44 15.45 -18.90
N LYS A 33 -9.19 15.35 -20.22
CA LYS A 33 -10.15 15.70 -21.26
C LYS A 33 -11.28 14.68 -21.38
N GLU A 34 -10.98 13.41 -21.19
CA GLU A 34 -11.98 12.34 -21.20
C GLU A 34 -12.87 12.36 -19.95
N TYR A 35 -12.33 12.83 -18.81
CA TYR A 35 -13.01 12.81 -17.51
C TYR A 35 -13.36 14.20 -16.96
N LEU A 36 -13.65 15.15 -17.84
CA LEU A 36 -14.04 16.52 -17.45
C LEU A 36 -15.31 16.60 -16.59
N LYS A 37 -16.13 15.57 -16.58
CA LYS A 37 -17.37 15.50 -15.81
C LYS A 37 -17.42 14.21 -14.98
N VAL A 38 -16.63 14.18 -13.93
CA VAL A 38 -16.74 13.11 -12.93
C VAL A 38 -18.08 13.25 -12.21
N LYS A 39 -18.88 12.19 -12.20
CA LYS A 39 -20.16 12.13 -11.47
C LYS A 39 -20.02 11.08 -10.37
N GLU A 40 -20.56 11.43 -9.20
CA GLU A 40 -20.73 10.44 -8.14
C GLU A 40 -21.62 9.31 -8.65
N GLN A 41 -21.15 8.08 -8.52
CA GLN A 41 -21.90 6.87 -8.88
C GLN A 41 -22.73 6.39 -7.69
N TRP A 42 -22.11 6.39 -6.53
CA TRP A 42 -22.71 5.99 -5.26
C TRP A 42 -21.84 6.45 -4.09
N MET A 43 -22.47 6.54 -2.93
CA MET A 43 -21.82 6.84 -1.65
C MET A 43 -22.31 5.84 -0.60
N VAL A 44 -21.41 5.41 0.28
CA VAL A 44 -21.75 4.56 1.43
C VAL A 44 -21.21 5.22 2.70
N GLN A 45 -22.09 5.40 3.68
CA GLN A 45 -21.69 5.79 5.02
C GLN A 45 -21.39 4.54 5.85
N THR A 46 -20.14 4.36 6.24
CA THR A 46 -19.68 3.16 6.96
C THR A 46 -19.94 3.24 8.46
N GLY A 47 -20.13 4.43 9.00
CA GLY A 47 -20.25 4.69 10.44
C GLY A 47 -18.93 4.51 11.20
N ALA A 48 -17.79 4.48 10.50
CA ALA A 48 -16.45 4.30 11.06
C ALA A 48 -15.43 5.10 10.25
N GLY A 49 -14.27 5.41 10.84
CA GLY A 49 -13.17 6.09 10.17
C GLY A 49 -12.48 5.17 9.15
N ILE A 50 -12.18 5.69 7.96
CA ILE A 50 -11.44 4.99 6.92
C ILE A 50 -10.10 5.69 6.74
N TYR A 51 -9.00 4.99 7.00
CA TYR A 51 -7.63 5.49 6.87
C TYR A 51 -6.87 4.84 5.70
N CYS A 52 -7.37 3.72 5.19
CA CYS A 52 -6.76 3.00 4.07
C CYS A 52 -7.35 3.44 2.73
N SER A 53 -6.59 3.24 1.66
CA SER A 53 -7.14 3.30 0.30
C SER A 53 -7.96 2.04 0.01
N PRO A 54 -9.02 2.12 -0.79
CA PRO A 54 -9.75 0.95 -1.22
C PRO A 54 -8.91 0.08 -2.17
N ALA A 55 -9.07 -1.23 -2.09
CA ALA A 55 -8.57 -2.17 -3.09
C ALA A 55 -9.71 -2.61 -4.01
N VAL A 56 -9.41 -2.81 -5.27
CA VAL A 56 -10.43 -3.19 -6.29
C VAL A 56 -9.96 -4.41 -7.05
N GLU A 57 -10.82 -5.42 -7.15
CA GLU A 57 -10.66 -6.54 -8.07
C GLU A 57 -12.00 -6.87 -8.72
N LYS A 58 -12.01 -6.93 -10.05
CA LYS A 58 -13.20 -7.24 -10.86
C LYS A 58 -14.38 -6.28 -10.52
N ASP A 59 -15.40 -6.81 -9.89
CA ASP A 59 -16.66 -6.14 -9.56
C ASP A 59 -16.78 -5.72 -8.10
N LYS A 60 -15.68 -5.78 -7.32
CA LYS A 60 -15.67 -5.55 -5.87
C LYS A 60 -14.68 -4.49 -5.44
N VAL A 61 -15.08 -3.77 -4.41
CA VAL A 61 -14.23 -2.81 -3.67
C VAL A 61 -14.10 -3.30 -2.23
N PHE A 62 -12.88 -3.36 -1.73
CA PHE A 62 -12.55 -3.79 -0.36
C PHE A 62 -12.04 -2.61 0.43
N VAL A 63 -12.62 -2.37 1.61
CA VAL A 63 -12.29 -1.23 2.47
C VAL A 63 -12.16 -1.69 3.91
N GLY A 64 -11.04 -1.36 4.54
CA GLY A 64 -10.83 -1.53 5.98
C GLY A 64 -11.28 -0.29 6.75
N ASP A 65 -11.70 -0.46 8.01
CA ASP A 65 -12.09 0.65 8.88
C ASP A 65 -11.42 0.58 10.27
N ASP A 66 -11.57 1.65 11.06
CA ASP A 66 -10.98 1.78 12.39
C ASP A 66 -11.70 0.94 13.47
N MET A 67 -12.85 0.36 13.14
CA MET A 67 -13.54 -0.61 13.99
C MET A 67 -13.06 -2.05 13.75
N GLY A 68 -12.11 -2.24 12.81
CA GLY A 68 -11.54 -3.55 12.51
C GLY A 68 -12.32 -4.36 11.48
N ARG A 69 -13.21 -3.74 10.73
CA ARG A 69 -13.99 -4.43 9.70
C ARG A 69 -13.32 -4.27 8.33
N LEU A 70 -13.12 -5.37 7.63
CA LEU A 70 -12.90 -5.36 6.19
C LEU A 70 -14.23 -5.63 5.51
N THR A 71 -14.71 -4.70 4.71
CA THR A 71 -16.00 -4.80 4.03
C THR A 71 -15.81 -4.82 2.51
N ALA A 72 -16.48 -5.74 1.84
CA ALA A 72 -16.58 -5.77 0.39
C ALA A 72 -17.90 -5.14 -0.08
N TYR A 73 -17.79 -4.27 -1.07
CA TYR A 73 -18.91 -3.62 -1.74
C TYR A 73 -18.91 -3.95 -3.22
N ALA A 74 -20.09 -4.02 -3.82
CA ALA A 74 -20.21 -4.12 -5.26
C ALA A 74 -19.76 -2.82 -5.92
N LEU A 75 -18.78 -2.90 -6.83
CA LEU A 75 -18.20 -1.72 -7.51
C LEU A 75 -19.29 -0.92 -8.27
N LYS A 76 -20.30 -1.60 -8.82
CA LYS A 76 -21.36 -0.97 -9.63
C LYS A 76 -22.26 -0.01 -8.85
N ASN A 77 -22.59 -0.32 -7.58
CA ASN A 77 -23.67 0.37 -6.87
C ASN A 77 -23.44 0.53 -5.36
N GLY A 78 -22.24 0.21 -4.84
CA GLY A 78 -21.91 0.32 -3.42
C GLY A 78 -22.67 -0.63 -2.49
N LYS A 79 -23.41 -1.63 -3.02
CA LYS A 79 -24.11 -2.59 -2.18
C LYS A 79 -23.10 -3.41 -1.37
N LYS A 80 -23.28 -3.45 -0.05
CA LYS A 80 -22.48 -4.32 0.82
C LYS A 80 -22.70 -5.79 0.44
N LEU A 81 -21.61 -6.51 0.19
CA LEU A 81 -21.61 -7.93 -0.15
C LEU A 81 -21.36 -8.80 1.07
N TRP A 82 -20.29 -8.48 1.81
CA TRP A 82 -19.92 -9.16 3.04
C TRP A 82 -19.05 -8.25 3.92
N SER A 83 -18.83 -8.64 5.17
CA SER A 83 -17.93 -7.98 6.10
C SER A 83 -17.26 -9.03 6.97
N PHE A 84 -15.97 -8.87 7.21
CA PHE A 84 -15.16 -9.66 8.13
C PHE A 84 -14.71 -8.76 9.29
N GLU A 85 -14.73 -9.26 10.51
CA GLU A 85 -14.28 -8.52 11.70
C GLU A 85 -12.94 -9.08 12.17
N SER A 86 -11.90 -8.27 12.13
CA SER A 86 -10.64 -8.51 12.85
C SER A 86 -10.76 -7.98 14.28
N GLY A 87 -9.79 -8.30 15.13
CA GLY A 87 -9.87 -7.92 16.55
C GLY A 87 -9.68 -6.42 16.83
N LYS A 88 -9.07 -5.66 15.90
CA LYS A 88 -8.78 -4.22 16.03
C LYS A 88 -8.71 -3.54 14.66
N ARG A 89 -8.57 -2.20 14.69
CA ARG A 89 -8.55 -1.31 13.51
C ARG A 89 -7.67 -1.81 12.37
N ILE A 90 -8.14 -1.57 11.13
CA ILE A 90 -7.44 -1.79 9.88
C ILE A 90 -7.05 -0.41 9.34
N VAL A 91 -5.76 -0.11 9.35
CA VAL A 91 -5.20 1.18 8.92
C VAL A 91 -4.48 1.06 7.59
N GLY A 92 -3.75 -0.04 7.40
CA GLY A 92 -3.03 -0.33 6.17
C GLY A 92 -3.97 -0.65 5.00
N THR A 93 -3.60 -0.18 3.82
CA THR A 93 -4.35 -0.49 2.59
C THR A 93 -4.31 -1.99 2.31
N PRO A 94 -5.46 -2.66 2.13
CA PRO A 94 -5.51 -4.06 1.72
C PRO A 94 -5.02 -4.22 0.28
N ALA A 95 -4.64 -5.43 -0.09
CA ALA A 95 -4.39 -5.81 -1.46
C ALA A 95 -5.22 -7.02 -1.84
N VAL A 96 -5.59 -7.13 -3.11
CA VAL A 96 -6.38 -8.24 -3.63
C VAL A 96 -5.76 -8.74 -4.93
N SER A 97 -5.63 -10.04 -5.06
CA SER A 97 -5.17 -10.72 -6.26
C SER A 97 -5.67 -12.15 -6.26
N GLU A 98 -5.98 -12.69 -7.43
CA GLU A 98 -6.37 -14.10 -7.62
C GLU A 98 -7.56 -14.53 -6.73
N GLY A 99 -8.46 -13.59 -6.41
CA GLY A 99 -9.61 -13.86 -5.57
C GLY A 99 -9.30 -13.96 -4.08
N ILE A 100 -8.13 -13.53 -3.64
CA ILE A 100 -7.72 -13.49 -2.23
C ILE A 100 -7.43 -12.05 -1.85
N VAL A 101 -8.05 -11.56 -0.77
CA VAL A 101 -7.76 -10.25 -0.18
C VAL A 101 -6.89 -10.42 1.06
N VAL A 102 -5.79 -9.67 1.12
CA VAL A 102 -4.82 -9.70 2.21
C VAL A 102 -4.75 -8.33 2.87
N PHE A 103 -4.75 -8.29 4.20
CA PHE A 103 -4.63 -7.06 4.98
C PHE A 103 -3.99 -7.30 6.35
N GLY A 104 -3.45 -6.23 6.93
CA GLY A 104 -2.94 -6.20 8.30
C GLY A 104 -3.96 -5.58 9.25
N SER A 105 -3.94 -6.00 10.51
CA SER A 105 -4.75 -5.43 11.58
C SER A 105 -3.91 -5.06 12.80
N ALA A 106 -4.37 -4.07 13.55
CA ALA A 106 -3.76 -3.70 14.82
C ALA A 106 -3.90 -4.77 15.92
N ASP A 107 -4.62 -5.86 15.67
CA ASP A 107 -4.70 -7.03 16.53
C ASP A 107 -3.48 -7.97 16.41
N ARG A 108 -2.47 -7.55 15.63
CA ARG A 108 -1.21 -8.28 15.41
C ARG A 108 -1.34 -9.45 14.44
N HIS A 109 -2.32 -9.42 13.55
CA HIS A 109 -2.46 -10.45 12.53
C HIS A 109 -2.44 -9.87 11.12
N ILE A 110 -1.91 -10.65 10.20
CA ILE A 110 -2.11 -10.54 8.77
C ILE A 110 -3.18 -11.57 8.42
N TYR A 111 -4.17 -11.17 7.65
CA TYR A 111 -5.31 -11.98 7.25
C TYR A 111 -5.32 -12.21 5.76
N GLY A 112 -5.64 -13.43 5.34
CA GLY A 112 -6.01 -13.77 3.98
C GLY A 112 -7.45 -14.25 3.94
N LEU A 113 -8.30 -13.59 3.17
CA LEU A 113 -9.71 -13.94 3.02
C LEU A 113 -10.05 -14.28 1.57
N ASN A 114 -11.05 -15.13 1.38
CA ASN A 114 -11.65 -15.32 0.09
C ASN A 114 -12.40 -14.03 -0.33
N ALA A 115 -12.01 -13.43 -1.45
CA ALA A 115 -12.57 -12.17 -1.94
C ALA A 115 -14.05 -12.30 -2.37
N LYS A 116 -14.55 -13.52 -2.63
CA LYS A 116 -15.94 -13.74 -3.04
C LYS A 116 -16.92 -13.60 -1.89
N ASP A 117 -16.58 -14.18 -0.73
CA ASP A 117 -17.53 -14.36 0.38
C ASP A 117 -17.00 -13.90 1.75
N GLY A 118 -15.72 -13.48 1.85
CA GLY A 118 -15.11 -13.00 3.08
C GLY A 118 -14.69 -14.10 4.05
N ASN A 119 -14.75 -15.37 3.65
CA ASN A 119 -14.33 -16.47 4.50
C ASN A 119 -12.83 -16.40 4.79
N LEU A 120 -12.46 -16.63 6.04
CA LEU A 120 -11.07 -16.70 6.47
C LEU A 120 -10.38 -17.92 5.85
N LEU A 121 -9.26 -17.66 5.15
CA LEU A 121 -8.41 -18.72 4.59
C LEU A 121 -7.24 -19.03 5.51
N TRP A 122 -6.56 -17.97 5.97
CA TRP A 122 -5.39 -18.10 6.85
C TRP A 122 -5.11 -16.82 7.64
N THR A 123 -4.30 -16.96 8.70
CA THR A 123 -3.74 -15.86 9.45
C THR A 123 -2.25 -16.06 9.69
N VAL A 124 -1.50 -14.96 9.75
CA VAL A 124 -0.10 -14.93 10.20
C VAL A 124 0.00 -13.97 11.38
N ARG A 125 0.53 -14.44 12.50
CA ARG A 125 0.71 -13.62 13.71
C ARG A 125 2.02 -12.84 13.65
N ALA A 126 1.95 -11.56 13.99
CA ALA A 126 3.09 -10.68 14.26
C ALA A 126 3.25 -10.45 15.77
N ALA A 127 4.42 -9.98 16.20
CA ALA A 127 4.64 -9.65 17.62
C ALA A 127 3.95 -8.34 18.01
N GLU A 128 3.83 -7.38 17.08
CA GLU A 128 3.21 -6.06 17.27
C GLU A 128 2.17 -5.76 16.18
N PRO A 129 1.39 -4.67 16.28
CA PRO A 129 0.37 -4.31 15.31
C PRO A 129 0.86 -4.31 13.86
N VAL A 130 0.01 -4.72 12.93
CA VAL A 130 0.28 -4.72 11.50
C VAL A 130 -0.48 -3.55 10.88
N LEU A 131 0.20 -2.41 10.74
CA LEU A 131 -0.39 -1.16 10.23
C LEU A 131 0.06 -0.84 8.80
N GLY A 132 1.03 -1.58 8.29
CA GLY A 132 1.55 -1.42 6.93
C GLY A 132 0.53 -1.80 5.86
N ALA A 133 0.61 -1.13 4.71
CA ALA A 133 -0.16 -1.51 3.54
C ALA A 133 0.45 -2.76 2.87
N VAL A 134 -0.40 -3.54 2.23
CA VAL A 134 0.01 -4.77 1.52
C VAL A 134 0.29 -4.46 0.06
N THR A 135 1.31 -5.11 -0.50
CA THR A 135 1.49 -5.24 -1.95
C THR A 135 1.52 -6.72 -2.31
N ILE A 136 0.73 -7.14 -3.29
CA ILE A 136 0.76 -8.50 -3.83
C ILE A 136 1.42 -8.48 -5.21
N ALA A 137 2.36 -9.39 -5.42
CA ALA A 137 2.96 -9.65 -6.71
C ALA A 137 3.31 -11.15 -6.83
N ASP A 138 2.98 -11.76 -7.96
CA ASP A 138 3.29 -13.16 -8.27
C ASP A 138 2.88 -14.13 -7.16
N GLY A 139 1.64 -14.02 -6.68
CA GLY A 139 1.10 -14.88 -5.62
C GLY A 139 1.70 -14.67 -4.22
N THR A 140 2.49 -13.61 -4.03
CA THR A 140 3.16 -13.30 -2.75
C THR A 140 2.71 -11.94 -2.22
N ALA A 141 2.30 -11.90 -0.95
CA ALA A 141 1.99 -10.68 -0.22
C ALA A 141 3.24 -10.18 0.53
N TYR A 142 3.55 -8.91 0.37
CA TYR A 142 4.66 -8.21 1.02
C TYR A 142 4.10 -7.17 1.98
N ILE A 143 4.50 -7.25 3.25
CA ILE A 143 3.96 -6.38 4.31
C ILE A 143 4.96 -6.19 5.44
N GLY A 144 5.03 -4.96 5.94
CA GLY A 144 5.74 -4.61 7.15
C GLY A 144 4.81 -4.52 8.36
N ALA A 145 5.38 -4.59 9.56
CA ALA A 145 4.64 -4.45 10.82
C ALA A 145 5.39 -3.57 11.82
N SER A 146 4.70 -3.22 12.91
CA SER A 146 5.28 -2.41 14.00
C SER A 146 6.28 -3.20 14.86
N ASP A 147 6.44 -4.50 14.62
CA ASP A 147 7.48 -5.34 15.24
C ASP A 147 8.85 -5.22 14.53
N ALA A 148 9.01 -4.21 13.67
CA ALA A 148 10.22 -3.98 12.89
C ALA A 148 10.60 -5.16 11.97
N THR A 149 9.63 -5.96 11.58
CA THR A 149 9.84 -7.06 10.63
C THR A 149 9.08 -6.83 9.33
N PHE A 150 9.68 -7.29 8.24
CA PHE A 150 9.09 -7.29 6.92
C PHE A 150 8.95 -8.74 6.44
N ARG A 151 7.78 -9.08 5.86
CA ARG A 151 7.44 -10.48 5.52
C ARG A 151 6.99 -10.61 4.08
N ALA A 152 7.37 -11.71 3.46
CA ALA A 152 6.76 -12.22 2.25
C ALA A 152 5.96 -13.48 2.62
N THR A 153 4.70 -13.51 2.19
CA THR A 153 3.75 -14.57 2.55
C THR A 153 3.05 -15.05 1.29
N ASP A 154 2.99 -16.35 1.09
CA ASP A 154 2.21 -16.96 0.02
C ASP A 154 0.72 -16.69 0.25
N ILE A 155 0.03 -16.09 -0.74
CA ILE A 155 -1.36 -15.65 -0.56
C ILE A 155 -2.36 -16.79 -0.46
N HIS A 156 -2.04 -17.97 -1.01
CA HIS A 156 -2.94 -19.12 -1.02
C HIS A 156 -2.92 -19.90 0.28
N THR A 157 -1.72 -20.00 0.88
CA THR A 157 -1.49 -20.87 2.04
C THR A 157 -1.27 -20.14 3.35
N GLY A 158 -0.93 -18.84 3.30
CA GLY A 158 -0.48 -18.07 4.45
C GLY A 158 0.93 -18.45 4.95
N LYS A 159 1.64 -19.31 4.22
CA LYS A 159 3.01 -19.68 4.57
C LYS A 159 3.94 -18.48 4.41
N VAL A 160 4.64 -18.12 5.48
CA VAL A 160 5.71 -17.13 5.41
C VAL A 160 6.88 -17.72 4.63
N ILE A 161 7.21 -17.10 3.49
CA ILE A 161 8.29 -17.53 2.59
C ILE A 161 9.63 -17.09 3.18
N TRP A 162 9.69 -15.81 3.57
CA TRP A 162 10.84 -15.25 4.27
C TRP A 162 10.43 -14.08 5.18
N THR A 163 11.27 -13.77 6.15
CA THR A 163 11.14 -12.64 7.07
C THR A 163 12.47 -11.90 7.14
N TYR A 164 12.42 -10.57 7.02
CA TYR A 164 13.55 -9.69 7.24
C TYR A 164 13.39 -8.95 8.57
N THR A 165 14.44 -8.98 9.42
CA THR A 165 14.44 -8.43 10.78
C THR A 165 15.49 -7.34 10.99
N GLY A 166 16.10 -6.84 9.91
CA GLY A 166 17.17 -5.84 9.96
C GLY A 166 16.70 -4.39 10.16
N VAL A 167 15.40 -4.15 10.30
CA VAL A 167 14.81 -2.81 10.47
C VAL A 167 14.89 -2.40 11.94
N LYS A 168 15.11 -1.10 12.18
CA LYS A 168 15.19 -0.54 13.55
C LYS A 168 13.97 0.29 13.94
N GLY A 169 12.98 0.41 13.07
CA GLY A 169 11.77 1.19 13.27
C GLY A 169 10.53 0.47 12.76
N TYR A 170 9.37 1.04 13.01
CA TYR A 170 8.09 0.52 12.50
C TYR A 170 8.03 0.61 10.97
N ILE A 171 7.27 -0.30 10.35
CA ILE A 171 7.07 -0.33 8.91
C ILE A 171 5.58 -0.17 8.64
N GLU A 172 5.18 1.00 8.15
CA GLU A 172 3.78 1.36 7.89
C GLU A 172 3.52 1.73 6.43
N THR A 173 4.58 1.82 5.62
CA THR A 173 4.50 2.16 4.21
C THR A 173 3.90 1.05 3.36
N LYS A 174 3.51 1.40 2.13
CA LYS A 174 3.18 0.41 1.10
C LYS A 174 4.45 0.02 0.36
N PRO A 175 4.82 -1.26 0.32
CA PRO A 175 6.01 -1.71 -0.39
C PRO A 175 5.87 -1.52 -1.91
N LEU A 176 6.95 -1.07 -2.54
CA LEU A 176 7.12 -1.13 -3.98
C LEU A 176 7.74 -2.48 -4.34
N VAL A 177 7.09 -3.23 -5.23
CA VAL A 177 7.63 -4.49 -5.76
C VAL A 177 8.00 -4.31 -7.22
N THR A 178 9.24 -4.64 -7.55
CA THR A 178 9.76 -4.69 -8.92
C THR A 178 9.93 -6.14 -9.37
N GLU A 179 10.56 -6.37 -10.51
CA GLU A 179 10.84 -7.72 -11.02
C GLU A 179 11.67 -8.55 -10.02
N ASP A 180 12.70 -7.94 -9.42
CA ASP A 180 13.70 -8.60 -8.58
C ASP A 180 13.80 -8.07 -7.14
N LYS A 181 13.10 -6.96 -6.81
CA LYS A 181 13.27 -6.27 -5.53
C LYS A 181 11.94 -5.94 -4.85
N VAL A 182 12.01 -5.83 -3.54
CA VAL A 182 10.97 -5.21 -2.70
C VAL A 182 11.61 -4.03 -1.99
N ILE A 183 10.99 -2.84 -2.11
CA ILE A 183 11.53 -1.60 -1.59
C ILE A 183 10.49 -0.96 -0.65
N PHE A 184 10.89 -0.60 0.55
CA PHE A 184 10.02 0.01 1.54
C PHE A 184 10.79 0.96 2.46
N GLY A 185 10.09 1.94 3.00
CA GLY A 185 10.62 2.85 4.01
C GLY A 185 10.23 2.41 5.43
N ALA A 186 10.99 2.83 6.42
CA ALA A 186 10.72 2.59 7.83
C ALA A 186 10.96 3.83 8.69
N TRP A 187 10.38 3.84 9.90
CA TRP A 187 10.49 4.95 10.85
C TRP A 187 11.88 5.14 11.48
N ASP A 188 12.87 4.37 11.03
CA ASP A 188 14.29 4.57 11.34
C ASP A 188 15.00 5.46 10.27
N ASN A 189 14.24 6.22 9.48
CA ASN A 189 14.72 7.08 8.40
C ASN A 189 15.49 6.32 7.30
N THR A 190 15.17 5.05 7.11
CA THR A 190 15.87 4.20 6.16
C THR A 190 14.91 3.66 5.09
N LEU A 191 15.34 3.75 3.85
CA LEU A 191 14.76 3.06 2.71
C LEU A 191 15.52 1.77 2.50
N TYR A 192 14.83 0.66 2.51
CA TYR A 192 15.37 -0.69 2.34
C TYR A 192 15.02 -1.25 0.98
N ALA A 193 15.95 -1.97 0.36
CA ALA A 193 15.69 -2.80 -0.80
C ALA A 193 16.15 -4.22 -0.53
N LEU A 194 15.22 -5.15 -0.62
CA LEU A 194 15.45 -6.58 -0.40
C LEU A 194 15.30 -7.33 -1.72
N ASN A 195 16.01 -8.44 -1.84
CA ASN A 195 15.78 -9.41 -2.89
C ASN A 195 14.37 -9.99 -2.73
N LYS A 196 13.58 -9.96 -3.81
CA LYS A 196 12.18 -10.39 -3.80
C LYS A 196 12.01 -11.87 -3.45
N THR A 197 12.98 -12.72 -3.82
CA THR A 197 12.86 -14.17 -3.71
C THR A 197 13.21 -14.68 -2.31
N ASP A 198 14.28 -14.14 -1.71
CA ASP A 198 14.86 -14.66 -0.45
C ASP A 198 14.88 -13.66 0.71
N GLY A 199 14.48 -12.41 0.47
CA GLY A 199 14.43 -11.38 1.51
C GLY A 199 15.80 -10.83 1.92
N ARG A 200 16.89 -11.21 1.25
CA ARG A 200 18.23 -10.71 1.54
C ARG A 200 18.32 -9.21 1.26
N GLU A 201 18.93 -8.44 2.18
CA GLU A 201 19.22 -7.01 1.94
C GLU A 201 20.15 -6.85 0.73
N LEU A 202 19.71 -6.08 -0.25
CA LEU A 202 20.51 -5.71 -1.42
C LEU A 202 21.20 -4.38 -1.19
N TRP A 203 20.46 -3.42 -0.69
CA TRP A 203 20.96 -2.11 -0.30
C TRP A 203 19.98 -1.43 0.66
N LYS A 204 20.49 -0.44 1.35
CA LYS A 204 19.69 0.51 2.12
C LYS A 204 20.23 1.91 1.94
N TRP A 205 19.36 2.88 2.06
CA TRP A 205 19.69 4.28 2.05
C TRP A 205 19.11 4.91 3.31
N THR A 206 19.99 5.56 4.08
CA THR A 206 19.60 6.32 5.27
C THR A 206 19.85 7.79 4.95
N GLY A 207 18.81 8.58 4.93
CA GLY A 207 18.89 9.99 4.59
C GLY A 207 17.61 10.69 4.97
N GLY A 208 17.60 12.00 4.74
CA GLY A 208 16.49 12.86 5.13
C GLY A 208 16.78 13.61 6.41
N LEU A 209 15.98 14.65 6.65
CA LEU A 209 16.04 15.44 7.85
C LEU A 209 15.54 14.63 9.03
N THR A 210 16.24 14.64 10.15
CA THR A 210 15.94 13.90 11.40
C THR A 210 14.64 14.34 12.09
N ARG A 211 13.71 14.94 11.37
CA ARG A 211 12.41 15.39 11.89
C ARG A 211 11.34 14.34 11.59
N MET A 212 10.56 14.02 12.57
CA MET A 212 9.54 12.97 12.61
C MET A 212 8.49 13.01 11.47
N HIS A 213 8.42 14.10 10.70
CA HIS A 213 7.46 14.27 9.60
C HIS A 213 8.04 13.95 8.20
N PHE A 214 9.32 13.60 8.11
CA PHE A 214 10.04 13.38 6.86
C PHE A 214 10.74 12.02 6.84
N SER A 215 10.03 10.97 7.26
CA SER A 215 10.54 9.61 7.20
C SER A 215 10.11 8.93 5.90
N PRO A 216 10.97 8.10 5.28
CA PRO A 216 10.58 7.18 4.22
C PRO A 216 9.37 6.30 4.56
N ALA A 217 9.03 6.14 5.84
CA ALA A 217 7.84 5.44 6.29
C ALA A 217 6.53 6.18 6.00
N ALA A 218 6.55 7.51 5.85
CA ALA A 218 5.36 8.32 5.65
C ALA A 218 4.88 8.37 4.20
N VAL A 219 5.68 7.85 3.26
CA VAL A 219 5.43 7.95 1.82
C VAL A 219 5.58 6.58 1.15
N TRP A 220 4.96 6.43 -0.01
CA TRP A 220 5.07 5.22 -0.81
C TRP A 220 6.14 5.40 -1.88
N PRO A 221 7.18 4.55 -1.90
CA PRO A 221 8.18 4.61 -2.95
C PRO A 221 7.55 4.26 -4.30
N VAL A 222 7.98 4.95 -5.34
CA VAL A 222 7.58 4.66 -6.72
C VAL A 222 8.82 4.47 -7.59
N ALA A 223 8.72 3.68 -8.65
CA ALA A 223 9.83 3.44 -9.57
C ALA A 223 9.46 3.84 -11.00
N ALA A 224 10.42 4.46 -11.68
CA ALA A 224 10.36 4.71 -13.11
C ALA A 224 11.79 4.78 -13.68
N ASN A 225 11.98 4.24 -14.89
CA ASN A 225 13.25 4.35 -15.63
C ASN A 225 14.49 3.92 -14.81
N GLY A 226 14.40 2.81 -14.07
CA GLY A 226 15.49 2.27 -13.26
C GLY A 226 15.82 3.08 -12.00
N LYS A 227 14.97 4.03 -11.62
CA LYS A 227 15.15 4.88 -10.43
C LYS A 227 13.99 4.67 -9.46
N VAL A 228 14.28 4.80 -8.18
CA VAL A 228 13.28 4.86 -7.11
C VAL A 228 13.14 6.32 -6.69
N PHE A 229 11.90 6.77 -6.58
CA PHE A 229 11.55 8.10 -6.11
C PHE A 229 10.87 7.97 -4.76
N ILE A 230 11.30 8.78 -3.84
CA ILE A 230 10.73 8.93 -2.51
C ILE A 230 10.79 10.41 -2.14
N THR A 231 9.82 10.88 -1.40
CA THR A 231 9.83 12.23 -0.82
C THR A 231 10.14 12.14 0.67
N ASP A 232 10.88 13.07 1.17
CA ASP A 232 11.24 13.29 2.57
C ASP A 232 10.70 14.65 3.07
#